data_ee534a4754461ab37e515ebf7ff07dae
#
_entry.id   ee534a4754461ab37e515ebf7ff07dae
#
_cell.length_a   1.000
_cell.length_b   1.000
_cell.length_c   1.000
_cell.angle_alpha   90.00
_cell.angle_beta   90.00
_cell.angle_gamma   90.00
#
_symmetry.space_group_name_H-M   'P 1'
#
loop_
_entity.id
_entity.type
_entity.pdbx_description
1 polymer ?
#
loop_
_entity_poly.entity_id
_entity_poly.type
_entity_poly.pdbx_seq_one_letter_code
_entity_poly.pdbx_strand_id
1 'polypeptide(L)'
;MRMRNKIPLQQRALALIEQLRHSIADPGFGSRHRRRPTDFTRQCVLTFPVLMLLLLQKSLKSLQAHLQEFLGQLGGGGSAPQLSGGALTHARAKLCASAFVELNESAVLATVYGTPHAALARHWRGHRLLSVDSSLMRLPSSAALGEVFGWVQCANHHGPLERYPQGRVSVLYDVLNQVALEASLSASTEAETEMAHRHLAAVQPGDVLLNDRGYTGYRWLVAVRAAGAHFVSRCSRGSFAEVRQLFLRNEAGVSVEVKLCAPKPVRAECRQRGWPLTLTVRLVTVRLSTGELEVLATSLLDQTAYPTEVFGPVYGQRWGQETYYGRLKGRLDLEHCSGQTVEAVEQDFHATVLLSNVESILVGPAQAQVAEQTAGRQQPAQVNRAVSLHAIKYRLIDLLTSRVPAPVVLAQLTEWFQANPVSVRPGRTVPRRKSSAPHSYHYQRRVRKLVF
;
A
#
# COMPACT_ATOMS: atom_id res chain seq x y z
N MET A 1 1.96 1.52 -33.33
CA MET A 1 2.05 0.70 -32.13
C MET A 1 1.39 1.33 -30.87
N ARG A 2 1.11 2.62 -30.85
CA ARG A 2 0.73 3.42 -29.65
C ARG A 2 -0.75 3.41 -29.23
N MET A 3 -1.72 3.19 -30.13
CA MET A 3 -3.15 3.06 -29.77
C MET A 3 -3.53 1.70 -29.17
N ARG A 4 -2.76 0.64 -29.43
CA ARG A 4 -3.06 -0.73 -28.99
C ARG A 4 -3.05 -0.94 -27.46
N ASN A 5 -2.35 -0.10 -26.68
CA ASN A 5 -2.27 -0.26 -25.21
C ASN A 5 -3.36 0.45 -24.41
N LYS A 6 -4.12 1.39 -25.01
CA LYS A 6 -5.13 2.21 -24.30
C LYS A 6 -6.42 1.42 -24.05
N ILE A 7 -6.92 0.74 -25.06
CA ILE A 7 -8.15 -0.07 -24.98
C ILE A 7 -8.02 -1.18 -23.90
N PRO A 8 -6.93 -1.95 -23.85
CA PRO A 8 -6.75 -2.95 -22.80
C PRO A 8 -6.74 -2.37 -21.37
N LEU A 9 -6.15 -1.19 -21.14
CA LEU A 9 -6.13 -0.55 -19.82
C LEU A 9 -7.52 -0.07 -19.40
N GLN A 10 -8.32 0.46 -20.33
CA GLN A 10 -9.72 0.83 -20.08
C GLN A 10 -10.57 -0.40 -19.78
N GLN A 11 -10.38 -1.48 -20.54
CA GLN A 11 -11.07 -2.75 -20.31
C GLN A 11 -10.72 -3.33 -18.94
N ARG A 12 -9.44 -3.25 -18.52
CA ARG A 12 -9.02 -3.66 -17.19
C ARG A 12 -9.68 -2.84 -16.09
N ALA A 13 -9.78 -1.52 -16.26
CA ALA A 13 -10.46 -0.64 -15.30
C ALA A 13 -11.96 -0.97 -15.22
N LEU A 14 -12.61 -1.24 -16.35
CA LEU A 14 -14.01 -1.63 -16.40
C LEU A 14 -14.23 -2.98 -15.71
N ALA A 15 -13.42 -3.99 -16.02
CA ALA A 15 -13.48 -5.31 -15.41
C ALA A 15 -13.35 -5.25 -13.88
N LEU A 16 -12.44 -4.41 -13.37
CA LEU A 16 -12.33 -4.16 -11.92
C LEU A 16 -13.63 -3.64 -11.32
N ILE A 17 -14.24 -2.61 -11.95
CA ILE A 17 -15.47 -2.02 -11.42
C ILE A 17 -16.63 -3.02 -11.45
N GLU A 18 -16.74 -3.78 -12.51
CA GLU A 18 -17.78 -4.83 -12.63
C GLU A 18 -17.59 -5.93 -11.59
N GLN A 19 -16.33 -6.36 -11.37
CA GLN A 19 -16.02 -7.36 -10.34
C GLN A 19 -16.34 -6.84 -8.94
N LEU A 20 -15.98 -5.60 -8.61
CA LEU A 20 -16.32 -4.98 -7.33
C LEU A 20 -17.83 -4.86 -7.13
N ARG A 21 -18.57 -4.42 -8.15
CA ARG A 21 -20.05 -4.35 -8.12
C ARG A 21 -20.65 -5.71 -7.85
N HIS A 22 -20.20 -6.73 -8.59
CA HIS A 22 -20.70 -8.09 -8.45
C HIS A 22 -20.43 -8.63 -7.04
N SER A 23 -19.19 -8.53 -6.56
CA SER A 23 -18.81 -9.05 -5.24
C SER A 23 -19.56 -8.35 -4.10
N ILE A 24 -19.67 -7.01 -4.14
CA ILE A 24 -20.37 -6.26 -3.08
C ILE A 24 -21.87 -6.57 -3.06
N ALA A 25 -22.46 -6.85 -4.22
CA ALA A 25 -23.89 -7.21 -4.32
C ALA A 25 -24.19 -8.69 -4.05
N ASP A 26 -23.18 -9.55 -4.07
CA ASP A 26 -23.35 -11.00 -3.86
C ASP A 26 -23.77 -11.31 -2.41
N PRO A 27 -24.94 -11.94 -2.19
CA PRO A 27 -25.36 -12.38 -0.85
C PRO A 27 -24.39 -13.37 -0.19
N GLY A 28 -23.71 -14.21 -1.00
CA GLY A 28 -22.71 -15.14 -0.53
C GLY A 28 -21.48 -14.43 0.06
N PHE A 29 -21.02 -13.37 -0.60
CA PHE A 29 -19.96 -12.50 -0.09
C PHE A 29 -20.38 -11.86 1.25
N GLY A 30 -21.56 -11.24 1.30
CA GLY A 30 -22.11 -10.67 2.55
C GLY A 30 -22.23 -11.69 3.67
N SER A 31 -22.56 -12.94 3.34
CA SER A 31 -22.68 -14.03 4.33
C SER A 31 -21.34 -14.46 4.93
N ARG A 32 -20.24 -14.39 4.16
CA ARG A 32 -18.88 -14.71 4.65
C ARG A 32 -18.32 -13.63 5.57
N HIS A 33 -18.74 -12.37 5.37
CA HIS A 33 -18.15 -11.23 6.07
C HIS A 33 -19.05 -10.54 7.08
N ARG A 34 -20.18 -11.15 7.44
CA ARG A 34 -20.98 -10.75 8.61
C ARG A 34 -20.55 -11.51 9.86
N ARG A 35 -20.62 -10.87 11.02
CA ARG A 35 -20.19 -11.49 12.29
C ARG A 35 -21.12 -12.60 12.73
N ARG A 36 -22.43 -12.43 12.52
CA ARG A 36 -23.46 -13.40 12.93
C ARG A 36 -24.35 -13.73 11.74
N PRO A 37 -24.89 -14.95 11.66
CA PRO A 37 -25.81 -15.33 10.58
C PRO A 37 -27.05 -14.42 10.44
N THR A 38 -27.46 -13.77 11.53
CA THR A 38 -28.61 -12.86 11.57
C THR A 38 -28.28 -11.40 11.21
N ASP A 39 -26.99 -11.06 11.05
CA ASP A 39 -26.59 -9.70 10.71
C ASP A 39 -26.91 -9.40 9.23
N PHE A 40 -27.33 -8.16 8.96
CA PHE A 40 -27.75 -7.68 7.62
C PHE A 40 -28.89 -8.45 6.96
N THR A 41 -29.72 -9.20 7.73
CA THR A 41 -30.87 -9.95 7.20
C THR A 41 -32.15 -9.11 7.16
N ARG A 42 -32.22 -8.02 7.92
CA ARG A 42 -33.39 -7.13 7.96
C ARG A 42 -33.28 -6.05 6.91
N GLN A 43 -34.42 -5.62 6.35
CA GLN A 43 -34.50 -4.43 5.53
C GLN A 43 -34.20 -3.18 6.38
N CYS A 44 -33.05 -2.57 6.18
CA CYS A 44 -32.65 -1.36 6.86
C CYS A 44 -31.86 -0.47 5.87
N VAL A 45 -31.68 0.79 6.20
CA VAL A 45 -30.95 1.75 5.34
C VAL A 45 -29.48 1.34 5.18
N LEU A 46 -28.83 0.91 6.26
CA LEU A 46 -27.45 0.43 6.25
C LEU A 46 -27.39 -1.09 6.01
N THR A 47 -27.69 -1.50 4.78
CA THR A 47 -27.43 -2.87 4.33
C THR A 47 -25.93 -3.14 4.22
N PHE A 48 -25.52 -4.39 4.05
CA PHE A 48 -24.13 -4.78 3.87
C PHE A 48 -23.47 -4.00 2.70
N PRO A 49 -24.03 -3.94 1.46
CA PRO A 49 -23.46 -3.16 0.37
C PRO A 49 -23.38 -1.67 0.68
N VAL A 50 -24.42 -1.09 1.26
CA VAL A 50 -24.46 0.35 1.59
C VAL A 50 -23.36 0.72 2.59
N LEU A 51 -23.17 -0.13 3.61
CA LEU A 51 -22.09 0.08 4.59
C LEU A 51 -20.69 -0.01 3.95
N MET A 52 -20.47 -0.99 3.07
CA MET A 52 -19.21 -1.12 2.32
C MET A 52 -18.90 0.15 1.50
N LEU A 53 -19.88 0.66 0.76
CA LEU A 53 -19.74 1.89 -0.02
C LEU A 53 -19.43 3.10 0.85
N LEU A 54 -20.11 3.26 1.99
CA LEU A 54 -19.89 4.35 2.93
C LEU A 54 -18.44 4.33 3.47
N LEU A 55 -17.94 3.17 3.86
CA LEU A 55 -16.59 3.02 4.39
C LEU A 55 -15.51 3.26 3.32
N LEU A 56 -15.75 2.84 2.08
CA LEU A 56 -14.86 3.13 0.95
C LEU A 56 -14.84 4.61 0.57
N GLN A 57 -15.95 5.34 0.71
CA GLN A 57 -15.98 6.76 0.37
C GLN A 57 -15.08 7.61 1.26
N LYS A 58 -14.83 7.20 2.49
CA LYS A 58 -13.96 7.82 3.49
C LYS A 58 -13.92 9.35 3.42
N SER A 59 -14.52 10.03 4.39
CA SER A 59 -14.62 11.49 4.44
C SER A 59 -13.84 12.03 5.65
N LEU A 60 -13.34 13.27 5.52
CA LEU A 60 -12.74 14.03 6.62
C LEU A 60 -13.76 14.91 7.35
N LYS A 61 -15.01 14.95 6.90
CA LYS A 61 -16.11 15.67 7.53
C LYS A 61 -16.51 14.99 8.85
N SER A 62 -17.29 15.69 9.65
CA SER A 62 -17.92 15.06 10.82
C SER A 62 -18.75 13.85 10.36
N LEU A 63 -18.79 12.81 11.21
CA LEU A 63 -19.49 11.57 10.87
C LEU A 63 -20.94 11.81 10.44
N GLN A 64 -21.66 12.69 11.13
CA GLN A 64 -23.06 13.00 10.82
C GLN A 64 -23.20 13.70 9.46
N ALA A 65 -22.30 14.67 9.16
CA ALA A 65 -22.30 15.35 7.86
C ALA A 65 -21.99 14.39 6.70
N HIS A 66 -21.04 13.47 6.92
CA HIS A 66 -20.70 12.44 5.93
C HIS A 66 -21.88 11.48 5.68
N LEU A 67 -22.56 11.03 6.73
CA LEU A 67 -23.75 10.19 6.61
C LEU A 67 -24.86 10.86 5.80
N GLN A 68 -25.18 12.12 6.11
CA GLN A 68 -26.22 12.86 5.40
C GLN A 68 -25.88 13.06 3.91
N GLU A 69 -24.64 13.44 3.62
CA GLU A 69 -24.19 13.63 2.23
C GLU A 69 -24.20 12.31 1.45
N PHE A 70 -23.67 11.24 2.04
CA PHE A 70 -23.65 9.91 1.43
C PHE A 70 -25.07 9.41 1.13
N LEU A 71 -25.98 9.49 2.10
CA LEU A 71 -27.36 9.06 1.92
C LEU A 71 -28.13 9.95 0.92
N GLY A 72 -27.85 11.25 0.88
CA GLY A 72 -28.37 12.16 -0.14
C GLY A 72 -27.91 11.76 -1.53
N GLN A 73 -26.64 11.49 -1.71
CA GLN A 73 -26.09 10.97 -2.97
C GLN A 73 -26.71 9.60 -3.33
N LEU A 74 -26.84 8.71 -2.36
CA LEU A 74 -27.44 7.39 -2.56
C LEU A 74 -28.95 7.47 -2.86
N GLY A 75 -29.67 8.46 -2.33
CA GLY A 75 -31.11 8.71 -2.61
C GLY A 75 -31.41 9.40 -3.93
N GLY A 76 -30.41 9.90 -4.67
CA GLY A 76 -30.64 10.61 -5.94
C GLY A 76 -31.23 12.02 -5.78
N GLY A 77 -31.01 12.69 -4.64
CA GLY A 77 -31.49 14.06 -4.38
C GLY A 77 -32.88 14.15 -3.74
N GLY A 78 -33.53 13.03 -3.43
CA GLY A 78 -34.74 12.98 -2.62
C GLY A 78 -34.48 13.17 -1.13
N SER A 79 -35.56 13.16 -0.30
CA SER A 79 -35.40 13.20 1.16
C SER A 79 -34.58 12.01 1.66
N ALA A 80 -33.37 12.26 2.14
CA ALA A 80 -32.50 11.21 2.67
C ALA A 80 -33.00 10.73 4.04
N PRO A 81 -32.99 9.43 4.30
CA PRO A 81 -33.32 8.92 5.62
C PRO A 81 -32.32 9.46 6.65
N GLN A 82 -32.84 9.90 7.80
CA GLN A 82 -31.98 10.38 8.88
C GLN A 82 -31.41 9.18 9.64
N LEU A 83 -30.07 9.10 9.69
CA LEU A 83 -29.33 8.12 10.45
C LEU A 83 -28.42 8.82 11.47
N SER A 84 -28.33 8.26 12.67
CA SER A 84 -27.41 8.72 13.67
C SER A 84 -26.04 8.03 13.56
N GLY A 85 -24.99 8.67 14.06
CA GLY A 85 -23.67 8.04 14.19
C GLY A 85 -23.69 6.75 15.01
N GLY A 86 -24.61 6.62 15.99
CA GLY A 86 -24.85 5.39 16.74
C GLY A 86 -25.34 4.24 15.87
N ALA A 87 -26.27 4.50 14.92
CA ALA A 87 -26.74 3.50 13.98
C ALA A 87 -25.60 2.97 13.09
N LEU A 88 -24.70 3.86 12.65
CA LEU A 88 -23.50 3.44 11.92
C LEU A 88 -22.56 2.58 12.77
N THR A 89 -22.31 2.96 14.03
CA THR A 89 -21.47 2.17 14.94
C THR A 89 -22.02 0.77 15.12
N HIS A 90 -23.34 0.63 15.31
CA HIS A 90 -24.00 -0.68 15.40
C HIS A 90 -23.95 -1.47 14.10
N ALA A 91 -24.07 -0.83 12.94
CA ALA A 91 -23.93 -1.52 11.66
C ALA A 91 -22.50 -1.99 11.41
N ARG A 92 -21.49 -1.15 11.71
CA ARG A 92 -20.06 -1.51 11.60
C ARG A 92 -19.69 -2.71 12.47
N ALA A 93 -20.22 -2.81 13.68
CA ALA A 93 -19.96 -3.94 14.56
C ALA A 93 -20.41 -5.30 13.99
N LYS A 94 -21.20 -5.31 12.91
CA LYS A 94 -21.68 -6.51 12.22
C LYS A 94 -20.84 -6.91 11.01
N LEU A 95 -19.98 -6.02 10.50
CA LEU A 95 -19.14 -6.21 9.32
C LEU A 95 -17.74 -6.66 9.75
N CYS A 96 -17.17 -7.67 9.09
CA CYS A 96 -15.78 -8.07 9.28
C CYS A 96 -14.88 -7.29 8.34
N ALA A 97 -13.72 -6.81 8.82
CA ALA A 97 -12.72 -6.11 8.02
C ALA A 97 -12.17 -6.97 6.86
N SER A 98 -12.24 -8.30 7.00
CA SER A 98 -11.86 -9.27 5.95
C SER A 98 -12.62 -9.09 4.63
N ALA A 99 -13.77 -8.40 4.62
CA ALA A 99 -14.47 -8.06 3.39
C ALA A 99 -13.62 -7.21 2.44
N PHE A 100 -12.88 -6.23 2.96
CA PHE A 100 -11.99 -5.40 2.15
C PHE A 100 -10.74 -6.15 1.71
N VAL A 101 -10.26 -7.12 2.52
CA VAL A 101 -9.14 -7.99 2.17
C VAL A 101 -9.52 -8.90 1.02
N GLU A 102 -10.66 -9.60 1.12
CA GLU A 102 -11.12 -10.48 0.03
C GLU A 102 -11.40 -9.70 -1.26
N LEU A 103 -11.96 -8.48 -1.20
CA LEU A 103 -12.13 -7.63 -2.38
C LEU A 103 -10.77 -7.22 -2.99
N ASN A 104 -9.76 -6.97 -2.18
CA ASN A 104 -8.44 -6.71 -2.70
C ASN A 104 -7.88 -7.92 -3.48
N GLU A 105 -8.01 -9.11 -2.93
CA GLU A 105 -7.53 -10.35 -3.54
C GLU A 105 -8.34 -10.73 -4.78
N SER A 106 -9.67 -10.85 -4.62
CA SER A 106 -10.56 -11.42 -5.63
C SER A 106 -10.93 -10.45 -6.76
N ALA A 107 -10.91 -9.14 -6.52
CA ALA A 107 -11.19 -8.15 -7.54
C ALA A 107 -9.92 -7.44 -8.03
N VAL A 108 -9.15 -6.81 -7.14
CA VAL A 108 -8.00 -6.00 -7.55
C VAL A 108 -6.86 -6.87 -8.08
N LEU A 109 -6.34 -7.78 -7.25
CA LEU A 109 -5.18 -8.59 -7.64
C LEU A 109 -5.53 -9.56 -8.76
N ALA A 110 -6.72 -10.15 -8.77
CA ALA A 110 -7.20 -10.96 -9.87
C ALA A 110 -7.29 -10.17 -11.18
N THR A 111 -7.70 -8.90 -11.14
CA THR A 111 -7.71 -8.03 -12.32
C THR A 111 -6.30 -7.66 -12.79
N VAL A 112 -5.34 -7.50 -11.89
CA VAL A 112 -3.97 -7.13 -12.27
C VAL A 112 -3.18 -8.32 -12.82
N TYR A 113 -3.27 -9.50 -12.18
CA TYR A 113 -2.41 -10.65 -12.45
C TYR A 113 -3.14 -11.83 -13.11
N GLY A 114 -4.49 -11.81 -13.10
CA GLY A 114 -5.30 -12.86 -13.72
C GLY A 114 -5.57 -12.60 -15.19
N THR A 115 -6.02 -13.65 -15.88
CA THR A 115 -6.50 -13.56 -17.27
C THR A 115 -7.83 -12.80 -17.32
N PRO A 116 -8.10 -12.00 -18.38
CA PRO A 116 -7.26 -11.81 -19.58
C PRO A 116 -6.21 -10.69 -19.45
N HIS A 117 -6.09 -10.03 -18.31
CA HIS A 117 -5.32 -8.79 -18.16
C HIS A 117 -3.88 -8.97 -17.65
N ALA A 118 -3.46 -10.18 -17.33
CA ALA A 118 -2.11 -10.48 -16.82
C ALA A 118 -0.97 -9.93 -17.70
N ALA A 119 -1.14 -9.91 -19.02
CA ALA A 119 -0.17 -9.36 -19.97
C ALA A 119 0.03 -7.83 -19.83
N LEU A 120 -0.86 -7.13 -19.14
CA LEU A 120 -0.74 -5.70 -18.83
C LEU A 120 0.04 -5.42 -17.54
N ALA A 121 0.31 -6.45 -16.73
CA ALA A 121 1.14 -6.31 -15.55
C ALA A 121 2.58 -6.04 -15.95
N ARG A 122 3.18 -5.05 -15.29
CA ARG A 122 4.57 -4.65 -15.55
C ARG A 122 5.51 -5.57 -14.77
N HIS A 123 6.54 -6.05 -15.44
CA HIS A 123 7.58 -6.87 -14.87
C HIS A 123 8.95 -6.29 -15.17
N TRP A 124 9.90 -6.55 -14.29
CA TRP A 124 11.30 -6.27 -14.52
C TRP A 124 12.02 -7.58 -14.87
N ARG A 125 12.46 -7.72 -16.12
CA ARG A 125 13.12 -8.95 -16.61
C ARG A 125 12.34 -10.23 -16.30
N GLY A 126 11.00 -10.18 -16.40
CA GLY A 126 10.11 -11.30 -16.09
C GLY A 126 9.70 -11.44 -14.62
N HIS A 127 10.22 -10.61 -13.72
CA HIS A 127 9.92 -10.66 -12.29
C HIS A 127 8.91 -9.58 -11.87
N ARG A 128 8.01 -9.89 -10.93
CA ARG A 128 7.34 -8.84 -10.15
C ARG A 128 8.37 -8.21 -9.23
N LEU A 129 8.36 -6.88 -9.11
CA LEU A 129 9.19 -6.17 -8.14
C LEU A 129 8.36 -5.80 -6.93
N LEU A 130 8.62 -6.47 -5.84
CA LEU A 130 7.93 -6.27 -4.57
C LEU A 130 8.83 -5.51 -3.60
N SER A 131 8.23 -4.75 -2.72
CA SER A 131 8.91 -4.15 -1.58
C SER A 131 8.08 -4.39 -0.33
N VAL A 132 8.73 -4.66 0.79
CA VAL A 132 8.10 -4.72 2.10
C VAL A 132 8.69 -3.64 2.98
N ASP A 133 7.82 -2.93 3.69
CA ASP A 133 8.22 -1.90 4.65
C ASP A 133 7.13 -1.74 5.70
N SER A 134 7.43 -1.07 6.79
CA SER A 134 6.47 -0.75 7.83
C SER A 134 6.40 0.74 8.13
N SER A 135 5.29 1.16 8.72
CA SER A 135 5.11 2.53 9.19
C SER A 135 4.23 2.56 10.43
N LEU A 136 4.55 3.42 11.38
CA LEU A 136 3.69 3.63 12.54
C LEU A 136 2.43 4.41 12.14
N MET A 137 1.29 4.02 12.70
CA MET A 137 -0.01 4.64 12.49
C MET A 137 -0.57 5.10 13.84
N ARG A 138 -0.83 6.39 13.98
CA ARG A 138 -1.53 6.92 15.15
C ARG A 138 -2.99 6.53 15.09
N LEU A 139 -3.52 6.06 16.21
CA LEU A 139 -4.90 5.61 16.34
C LEU A 139 -5.72 6.56 17.21
N PRO A 140 -7.07 6.53 17.11
CA PRO A 140 -7.95 7.28 18.00
C PRO A 140 -7.70 6.94 19.47
N SER A 141 -7.87 7.92 20.36
CA SER A 141 -7.66 7.71 21.79
C SER A 141 -8.82 6.91 22.39
N SER A 142 -8.61 5.61 22.57
CA SER A 142 -9.56 4.69 23.23
C SER A 142 -8.80 3.63 24.02
N ALA A 143 -9.36 3.17 25.14
CA ALA A 143 -8.75 2.15 25.98
C ALA A 143 -8.55 0.85 25.21
N ALA A 144 -9.58 0.39 24.50
CA ALA A 144 -9.53 -0.84 23.71
C ALA A 144 -8.43 -0.83 22.64
N LEU A 145 -8.21 0.31 21.97
CA LEU A 145 -7.13 0.44 21.00
C LEU A 145 -5.75 0.45 21.66
N GLY A 146 -5.64 1.09 22.83
CA GLY A 146 -4.38 1.09 23.58
C GLY A 146 -4.00 -0.27 24.14
N GLU A 147 -4.97 -1.09 24.53
CA GLU A 147 -4.76 -2.46 24.99
C GLU A 147 -4.29 -3.39 23.86
N VAL A 148 -4.86 -3.25 22.67
CA VAL A 148 -4.51 -4.11 21.51
C VAL A 148 -3.24 -3.65 20.80
N PHE A 149 -3.12 -2.36 20.52
CA PHE A 149 -2.04 -1.83 19.67
C PHE A 149 -0.87 -1.24 20.43
N GLY A 150 -1.04 -0.98 21.72
CA GLY A 150 -0.04 -0.37 22.57
C GLY A 150 -0.19 1.15 22.70
N TRP A 151 0.32 1.68 23.81
CA TRP A 151 0.33 3.10 24.13
C TRP A 151 1.71 3.69 23.89
N VAL A 152 1.76 4.85 23.24
CA VAL A 152 2.98 5.65 23.09
C VAL A 152 2.83 6.91 23.94
N GLN A 153 3.88 7.25 24.69
CA GLN A 153 3.97 8.48 25.45
C GLN A 153 4.74 9.53 24.66
N CYS A 154 4.20 10.73 24.55
CA CYS A 154 4.90 11.89 24.00
C CYS A 154 5.27 12.85 25.12
N ALA A 155 6.55 13.17 25.24
CA ALA A 155 6.99 14.29 26.07
C ALA A 155 6.62 15.60 25.36
N ASN A 156 5.75 16.39 25.98
CA ASN A 156 5.52 17.77 25.56
C ASN A 156 6.48 18.68 26.33
N HIS A 157 7.18 19.57 25.64
CA HIS A 157 8.06 20.55 26.29
C HIS A 157 7.32 21.53 27.19
N HIS A 158 5.99 21.58 27.17
CA HIS A 158 5.16 22.57 27.89
C HIS A 158 3.87 21.98 28.49
N GLY A 159 3.77 20.67 28.78
CA GLY A 159 2.53 20.12 29.35
C GLY A 159 2.66 18.67 29.83
N PRO A 160 1.57 18.10 30.40
CA PRO A 160 1.57 16.72 30.86
C PRO A 160 1.83 15.75 29.71
N LEU A 161 2.43 14.59 30.04
CA LEU A 161 2.68 13.49 29.10
C LEU A 161 1.35 13.06 28.45
N GLU A 162 1.18 13.37 27.18
CA GLU A 162 0.07 12.82 26.39
C GLU A 162 0.40 11.41 25.98
N ARG A 163 -0.54 10.48 26.14
CA ARG A 163 -0.44 9.14 25.59
C ARG A 163 -1.50 8.92 24.52
N TYR A 164 -1.16 8.20 23.49
CA TYR A 164 -2.10 7.80 22.45
C TYR A 164 -1.82 6.37 21.98
N PRO A 165 -2.85 5.65 21.51
CA PRO A 165 -2.66 4.34 20.90
C PRO A 165 -1.91 4.47 19.58
N GLN A 166 -1.01 3.51 19.30
CA GLN A 166 -0.25 3.48 18.05
C GLN A 166 -0.16 2.04 17.54
N GLY A 167 -0.54 1.83 16.29
CA GLY A 167 -0.32 0.58 15.58
C GLY A 167 0.89 0.66 14.65
N ARG A 168 1.34 -0.50 14.17
CA ARG A 168 2.30 -0.65 13.11
C ARG A 168 1.61 -1.23 11.88
N VAL A 169 1.73 -0.54 10.77
CA VAL A 169 1.26 -0.98 9.45
C VAL A 169 2.42 -1.60 8.70
N SER A 170 2.25 -2.77 8.11
CA SER A 170 3.19 -3.38 7.18
C SER A 170 2.51 -3.71 5.87
N VAL A 171 3.17 -3.46 4.75
CA VAL A 171 2.61 -3.66 3.41
C VAL A 171 3.61 -4.35 2.51
N LEU A 172 3.16 -5.40 1.82
CA LEU A 172 3.84 -5.97 0.67
C LEU A 172 3.29 -5.30 -0.60
N TYR A 173 4.14 -4.58 -1.31
CA TYR A 173 3.74 -3.67 -2.38
C TYR A 173 4.46 -3.97 -3.69
N ASP A 174 3.71 -4.12 -4.79
CA ASP A 174 4.29 -4.15 -6.14
C ASP A 174 4.58 -2.72 -6.60
N VAL A 175 5.87 -2.40 -6.67
CA VAL A 175 6.33 -1.04 -6.98
C VAL A 175 6.12 -0.66 -8.45
N LEU A 176 6.06 -1.63 -9.37
CA LEU A 176 5.82 -1.40 -10.79
C LEU A 176 4.34 -1.21 -11.10
N ASN A 177 3.48 -2.06 -10.54
CA ASN A 177 2.05 -2.02 -10.77
C ASN A 177 1.32 -1.11 -9.78
N GLN A 178 2.02 -0.64 -8.75
CA GLN A 178 1.54 0.29 -7.73
C GLN A 178 0.31 -0.23 -6.96
N VAL A 179 0.32 -1.49 -6.62
CA VAL A 179 -0.71 -2.16 -5.84
C VAL A 179 -0.14 -2.84 -4.59
N ALA A 180 -0.84 -2.73 -3.48
CA ALA A 180 -0.56 -3.50 -2.28
C ALA A 180 -1.11 -4.92 -2.46
N LEU A 181 -0.21 -5.92 -2.41
CA LEU A 181 -0.60 -7.32 -2.45
C LEU A 181 -1.25 -7.72 -1.14
N GLU A 182 -0.61 -7.34 -0.04
CA GLU A 182 -1.04 -7.62 1.31
C GLU A 182 -0.72 -6.45 2.23
N ALA A 183 -1.56 -6.20 3.22
CA ALA A 183 -1.36 -5.19 4.24
C ALA A 183 -1.85 -5.70 5.59
N SER A 184 -1.12 -5.38 6.65
CA SER A 184 -1.45 -5.76 8.02
C SER A 184 -1.28 -4.60 8.98
N LEU A 185 -2.14 -4.57 10.02
CA LEU A 185 -2.06 -3.65 11.14
C LEU A 185 -1.85 -4.47 12.42
N SER A 186 -0.84 -4.14 13.19
CA SER A 186 -0.45 -4.87 14.39
C SER A 186 -0.06 -3.92 15.52
N ALA A 187 0.25 -4.46 16.69
CA ALA A 187 0.78 -3.68 17.81
C ALA A 187 2.05 -2.93 17.41
N SER A 188 2.22 -1.71 17.90
CA SER A 188 3.38 -0.88 17.59
C SER A 188 4.72 -1.50 18.06
N THR A 189 4.65 -2.41 19.03
CA THR A 189 5.78 -3.14 19.59
C THR A 189 6.18 -4.36 18.76
N GLU A 190 5.35 -4.81 17.82
CA GLU A 190 5.70 -5.94 16.97
C GLU A 190 6.88 -5.58 16.06
N ALA A 191 7.82 -6.50 15.92
CA ALA A 191 9.00 -6.28 15.09
C ALA A 191 8.63 -6.22 13.60
N GLU A 192 9.19 -5.26 12.88
CA GLU A 192 8.97 -5.08 11.43
C GLU A 192 9.29 -6.33 10.63
N THR A 193 10.36 -7.02 11.01
CA THR A 193 10.79 -8.26 10.35
C THR A 193 9.81 -9.41 10.56
N GLU A 194 9.15 -9.51 11.72
CA GLU A 194 8.14 -10.54 11.95
C GLU A 194 6.87 -10.29 11.10
N MET A 195 6.44 -9.03 11.00
CA MET A 195 5.36 -8.68 10.09
C MET A 195 5.72 -9.01 8.63
N ALA A 196 6.95 -8.69 8.22
CA ALA A 196 7.44 -9.00 6.88
C ALA A 196 7.48 -10.50 6.58
N HIS A 197 7.85 -11.33 7.57
CA HIS A 197 7.82 -12.79 7.41
C HIS A 197 6.42 -13.33 7.11
N ARG A 198 5.36 -12.73 7.66
CA ARG A 198 3.98 -13.13 7.34
C ARG A 198 3.63 -12.86 5.88
N HIS A 199 4.09 -11.76 5.32
CA HIS A 199 3.85 -11.40 3.91
C HIS A 199 4.49 -12.38 2.91
N LEU A 200 5.44 -13.23 3.34
CA LEU A 200 6.03 -14.23 2.45
C LEU A 200 5.01 -15.26 1.94
N ALA A 201 3.87 -15.41 2.60
CA ALA A 201 2.77 -16.26 2.10
C ALA A 201 2.15 -15.74 0.78
N ALA A 202 2.21 -14.44 0.52
CA ALA A 202 1.71 -13.82 -0.71
C ALA A 202 2.79 -13.69 -1.81
N VAL A 203 4.03 -14.02 -1.50
CA VAL A 203 5.15 -13.99 -2.44
C VAL A 203 5.14 -15.26 -3.30
N GLN A 204 5.39 -15.09 -4.59
CA GLN A 204 5.43 -16.20 -5.55
C GLN A 204 6.88 -16.52 -5.96
N PRO A 205 7.15 -17.77 -6.36
CA PRO A 205 8.44 -18.13 -6.95
C PRO A 205 8.78 -17.21 -8.12
N GLY A 206 10.01 -16.71 -8.13
CA GLY A 206 10.49 -15.78 -9.15
C GLY A 206 10.27 -14.31 -8.85
N ASP A 207 9.53 -13.93 -7.81
CA ASP A 207 9.45 -12.52 -7.38
C ASP A 207 10.81 -11.99 -6.94
N VAL A 208 11.02 -10.67 -7.04
CA VAL A 208 12.19 -9.98 -6.50
C VAL A 208 11.77 -9.00 -5.42
N LEU A 209 12.24 -9.19 -4.19
CA LEU A 209 11.98 -8.31 -3.07
C LEU A 209 13.07 -7.24 -2.95
N LEU A 210 12.67 -5.98 -3.00
CA LEU A 210 13.52 -4.82 -2.80
C LEU A 210 13.47 -4.41 -1.32
N ASN A 211 14.56 -4.61 -0.59
CA ASN A 211 14.58 -4.46 0.85
C ASN A 211 15.47 -3.32 1.32
N ASP A 212 15.05 -2.56 2.32
CA ASP A 212 15.91 -1.59 3.01
C ASP A 212 16.86 -2.28 4.01
N ARG A 213 17.72 -1.50 4.64
CA ARG A 213 18.77 -1.97 5.58
C ARG A 213 18.24 -2.79 6.74
N GLY A 214 17.01 -2.55 7.18
CA GLY A 214 16.34 -3.32 8.23
C GLY A 214 16.10 -4.78 7.87
N TYR A 215 16.09 -5.12 6.59
CA TYR A 215 15.75 -6.44 6.05
C TYR A 215 16.94 -7.15 5.41
N THR A 216 18.16 -7.00 5.97
CA THR A 216 19.37 -7.65 5.44
C THR A 216 19.87 -8.80 6.33
N GLY A 217 19.17 -9.11 7.42
CA GLY A 217 19.53 -10.23 8.30
C GLY A 217 19.43 -11.58 7.61
N TYR A 218 20.34 -12.51 7.93
CA TYR A 218 20.40 -13.85 7.34
C TYR A 218 19.04 -14.57 7.37
N ARG A 219 18.32 -14.51 8.50
CA ARG A 219 16.99 -15.11 8.69
C ARG A 219 16.00 -14.65 7.62
N TRP A 220 15.98 -13.35 7.31
CA TRP A 220 15.11 -12.79 6.27
C TRP A 220 15.52 -13.26 4.88
N LEU A 221 16.82 -13.13 4.54
CA LEU A 221 17.32 -13.48 3.21
C LEU A 221 17.09 -14.96 2.88
N VAL A 222 17.31 -15.86 3.84
CA VAL A 222 17.06 -17.29 3.64
C VAL A 222 15.57 -17.61 3.54
N ALA A 223 14.71 -16.91 4.28
CA ALA A 223 13.26 -17.09 4.22
C ALA A 223 12.69 -16.67 2.84
N VAL A 224 13.17 -15.54 2.30
CA VAL A 224 12.82 -15.11 0.93
C VAL A 224 13.24 -16.16 -0.10
N ARG A 225 14.45 -16.72 0.03
CA ARG A 225 14.92 -17.78 -0.86
C ARG A 225 14.09 -19.07 -0.72
N ALA A 226 13.72 -19.43 0.49
CA ALA A 226 12.87 -20.59 0.77
C ALA A 226 11.46 -20.43 0.18
N ALA A 227 10.95 -19.20 0.06
CA ALA A 227 9.71 -18.89 -0.66
C ALA A 227 9.87 -18.94 -2.21
N GLY A 228 11.06 -19.30 -2.72
CA GLY A 228 11.34 -19.35 -4.17
C GLY A 228 11.60 -17.98 -4.79
N ALA A 229 11.61 -16.91 -4.01
CA ALA A 229 11.80 -15.56 -4.49
C ALA A 229 13.27 -15.12 -4.45
N HIS A 230 13.57 -14.02 -5.11
CA HIS A 230 14.86 -13.35 -5.10
C HIS A 230 14.79 -12.08 -4.25
N PHE A 231 15.94 -11.51 -3.96
CA PHE A 231 16.03 -10.23 -3.25
C PHE A 231 17.11 -9.32 -3.83
N VAL A 232 16.92 -8.03 -3.66
CA VAL A 232 17.94 -6.98 -3.78
C VAL A 232 17.83 -6.13 -2.51
N SER A 233 18.77 -6.29 -1.60
CA SER A 233 18.73 -5.71 -0.26
C SER A 233 19.87 -4.75 -0.04
N ARG A 234 19.58 -3.54 0.42
CA ARG A 234 20.59 -2.54 0.77
C ARG A 234 21.28 -2.91 2.08
N CYS A 235 22.58 -3.02 2.05
CA CYS A 235 23.39 -3.36 3.20
C CYS A 235 23.83 -2.10 3.97
N SER A 236 23.89 -2.20 5.29
CA SER A 236 24.63 -1.27 6.14
C SER A 236 26.09 -1.75 6.29
N ARG A 237 26.99 -0.86 6.74
CA ARG A 237 28.41 -1.22 7.01
C ARG A 237 28.56 -2.38 8.01
N GLY A 238 27.57 -2.58 8.86
CA GLY A 238 27.57 -3.65 9.87
C GLY A 238 26.82 -4.93 9.45
N SER A 239 26.26 -5.01 8.23
CA SER A 239 25.46 -6.17 7.81
C SER A 239 26.29 -7.45 7.76
N PHE A 240 27.45 -7.44 7.07
CA PHE A 240 28.35 -8.57 6.91
C PHE A 240 29.80 -8.09 6.84
N ALA A 241 30.76 -8.97 7.13
CA ALA A 241 32.19 -8.63 7.10
C ALA A 241 32.64 -8.19 5.69
N GLU A 242 32.18 -8.90 4.66
CA GLU A 242 32.48 -8.65 3.25
C GLU A 242 31.93 -7.28 2.80
N VAL A 243 30.75 -6.89 3.25
CA VAL A 243 30.15 -5.58 2.98
C VAL A 243 31.02 -4.46 3.56
N ARG A 244 31.55 -4.65 4.77
CA ARG A 244 32.46 -3.66 5.39
C ARG A 244 33.70 -3.42 4.51
N GLN A 245 34.28 -4.49 3.95
CA GLN A 245 35.44 -4.38 3.05
C GLN A 245 35.11 -3.58 1.78
N LEU A 246 33.94 -3.79 1.19
CA LEU A 246 33.49 -3.04 0.02
C LEU A 246 33.33 -1.55 0.33
N PHE A 247 32.77 -1.19 1.49
CA PHE A 247 32.68 0.19 1.93
C PHE A 247 34.06 0.84 2.19
N LEU A 248 35.05 0.06 2.66
CA LEU A 248 36.41 0.55 2.86
C LEU A 248 37.12 0.82 1.52
N ARG A 249 36.96 -0.06 0.52
CA ARG A 249 37.50 0.14 -0.83
C ARG A 249 36.89 1.34 -1.53
N ASN A 250 35.64 1.67 -1.23
CA ASN A 250 34.89 2.79 -1.82
C ASN A 250 34.85 2.79 -3.34
N GLU A 251 34.85 1.61 -3.96
CA GLU A 251 34.81 1.42 -5.42
C GLU A 251 33.38 1.11 -5.87
N ALA A 252 32.90 1.78 -6.91
CA ALA A 252 31.61 1.48 -7.54
C ALA A 252 31.79 0.48 -8.68
N GLY A 253 30.71 -0.25 -9.02
CA GLY A 253 30.72 -1.23 -10.09
C GLY A 253 31.36 -2.57 -9.71
N VAL A 254 31.73 -2.76 -8.44
CA VAL A 254 32.25 -4.04 -7.97
C VAL A 254 31.10 -5.06 -7.86
N SER A 255 31.37 -6.26 -8.31
CA SER A 255 30.46 -7.40 -8.20
C SER A 255 31.22 -8.62 -7.71
N VAL A 256 30.83 -9.17 -6.56
CA VAL A 256 31.54 -10.32 -5.94
C VAL A 256 30.52 -11.27 -5.32
N GLU A 257 30.70 -12.56 -5.55
CA GLU A 257 29.94 -13.60 -4.88
C GLU A 257 30.59 -13.94 -3.53
N VAL A 258 29.75 -14.05 -2.51
CA VAL A 258 30.16 -14.39 -1.15
C VAL A 258 29.23 -15.44 -0.56
N LYS A 259 29.73 -16.24 0.36
CA LYS A 259 28.94 -17.21 1.13
C LYS A 259 28.67 -16.66 2.52
N LEU A 260 27.42 -16.29 2.77
CA LEU A 260 26.95 -15.89 4.09
C LEU A 260 26.66 -17.14 4.93
N CYS A 261 27.10 -17.12 6.18
CA CYS A 261 26.84 -18.21 7.14
C CYS A 261 25.73 -17.80 8.12
N ALA A 262 24.86 -18.74 8.47
CA ALA A 262 23.83 -18.52 9.48
C ALA A 262 24.46 -18.15 10.83
N PRO A 263 24.11 -17.01 11.42
CA PRO A 263 24.54 -16.64 12.77
C PRO A 263 24.06 -17.67 13.82
N LYS A 264 24.81 -17.85 14.91
CA LYS A 264 24.48 -18.84 15.96
C LYS A 264 23.00 -18.81 16.39
N PRO A 265 22.37 -17.63 16.67
CA PRO A 265 20.96 -17.57 17.09
C PRO A 265 19.97 -18.10 16.05
N VAL A 266 20.30 -18.04 14.75
CA VAL A 266 19.39 -18.40 13.66
C VAL A 266 19.53 -19.87 13.24
N ARG A 267 20.63 -20.54 13.61
CA ARG A 267 20.93 -21.93 13.17
C ARG A 267 19.89 -22.96 13.59
N ALA A 268 19.35 -22.82 14.80
CA ALA A 268 18.32 -23.72 15.30
C ALA A 268 17.03 -23.63 14.45
N GLU A 269 16.58 -22.41 14.18
CA GLU A 269 15.42 -22.15 13.31
C GLU A 269 15.67 -22.65 11.89
N CYS A 270 16.86 -22.40 11.33
CA CYS A 270 17.21 -22.91 10.00
C CYS A 270 17.09 -24.44 9.91
N ARG A 271 17.63 -25.17 10.92
CA ARG A 271 17.51 -26.63 10.95
C ARG A 271 16.07 -27.11 11.07
N GLN A 272 15.27 -26.47 11.93
CA GLN A 272 13.87 -26.78 12.13
C GLN A 272 13.04 -26.59 10.87
N ARG A 273 13.32 -25.51 10.12
CA ARG A 273 12.60 -25.15 8.88
C ARG A 273 13.20 -25.76 7.61
N GLY A 274 14.28 -26.54 7.71
CA GLY A 274 14.99 -27.08 6.54
C GLY A 274 15.68 -26.00 5.68
N TRP A 275 15.96 -24.84 6.27
CA TRP A 275 16.67 -23.76 5.58
C TRP A 275 18.19 -24.02 5.57
N PRO A 276 18.90 -23.64 4.48
CA PRO A 276 20.34 -23.80 4.43
C PRO A 276 21.06 -22.99 5.52
N LEU A 277 22.19 -23.51 6.00
CA LEU A 277 23.07 -22.81 6.96
C LEU A 277 24.06 -21.88 6.27
N THR A 278 24.16 -21.98 4.95
CA THR A 278 24.97 -21.10 4.10
C THR A 278 24.14 -20.62 2.93
N LEU A 279 24.28 -19.36 2.58
CA LEU A 279 23.58 -18.73 1.46
C LEU A 279 24.59 -18.01 0.57
N THR A 280 24.69 -18.42 -0.71
CA THR A 280 25.48 -17.67 -1.69
C THR A 280 24.69 -16.42 -2.09
N VAL A 281 25.34 -15.28 -2.01
CA VAL A 281 24.81 -13.98 -2.44
C VAL A 281 25.84 -13.25 -3.28
N ARG A 282 25.38 -12.39 -4.14
CA ARG A 282 26.19 -11.45 -4.91
C ARG A 282 26.13 -10.09 -4.23
N LEU A 283 27.27 -9.50 -3.91
CA LEU A 283 27.37 -8.14 -3.43
C LEU A 283 27.71 -7.23 -4.61
N VAL A 284 26.95 -6.18 -4.78
CA VAL A 284 27.08 -5.21 -5.86
C VAL A 284 27.24 -3.82 -5.26
N THR A 285 28.24 -3.04 -5.73
CA THR A 285 28.42 -1.66 -5.30
C THR A 285 27.87 -0.69 -6.34
N VAL A 286 27.08 0.27 -5.88
CA VAL A 286 26.45 1.30 -6.70
C VAL A 286 26.79 2.68 -6.15
N ARG A 287 27.17 3.62 -7.00
CA ARG A 287 27.34 5.02 -6.60
C ARG A 287 26.08 5.81 -6.91
N LEU A 288 25.53 6.42 -5.89
CA LEU A 288 24.37 7.30 -6.02
C LEU A 288 24.76 8.64 -6.68
N SER A 289 23.77 9.35 -7.21
CA SER A 289 23.96 10.72 -7.72
C SER A 289 24.44 11.71 -6.65
N THR A 290 24.27 11.39 -5.37
CA THR A 290 24.80 12.14 -4.23
C THR A 290 26.30 11.90 -3.97
N GLY A 291 26.92 10.97 -4.68
CA GLY A 291 28.30 10.54 -4.46
C GLY A 291 28.47 9.45 -3.39
N GLU A 292 27.40 9.10 -2.65
CA GLU A 292 27.45 8.03 -1.64
C GLU A 292 27.55 6.66 -2.31
N LEU A 293 28.34 5.75 -1.70
CA LEU A 293 28.41 4.35 -2.08
C LEU A 293 27.30 3.56 -1.40
N GLU A 294 26.54 2.80 -2.17
CA GLU A 294 25.63 1.77 -1.67
C GLU A 294 26.18 0.37 -1.97
N VAL A 295 26.00 -0.55 -1.04
CA VAL A 295 26.28 -1.97 -1.24
C VAL A 295 24.94 -2.71 -1.20
N LEU A 296 24.65 -3.44 -2.26
CA LEU A 296 23.45 -4.24 -2.42
C LEU A 296 23.81 -5.73 -2.36
N ALA A 297 23.10 -6.50 -1.55
CA ALA A 297 23.16 -7.96 -1.54
C ALA A 297 22.01 -8.51 -2.38
N THR A 298 22.30 -9.46 -3.26
CA THR A 298 21.27 -10.06 -4.13
C THR A 298 21.49 -11.57 -4.28
N SER A 299 20.39 -12.29 -4.48
CA SER A 299 20.40 -13.70 -4.87
C SER A 299 20.37 -13.91 -6.40
N LEU A 300 20.39 -12.85 -7.20
CA LEU A 300 20.49 -12.89 -8.66
C LEU A 300 21.98 -13.01 -9.05
N LEU A 301 22.47 -14.25 -9.17
CA LEU A 301 23.90 -14.55 -9.33
C LEU A 301 24.37 -14.44 -10.78
N ASP A 302 23.52 -14.75 -11.76
CA ASP A 302 23.86 -14.72 -13.18
C ASP A 302 24.23 -13.29 -13.62
N GLN A 303 25.52 -13.06 -13.87
CA GLN A 303 26.04 -11.74 -14.24
C GLN A 303 25.70 -11.36 -15.69
N THR A 304 25.40 -12.33 -16.54
CA THR A 304 24.98 -12.09 -17.92
C THR A 304 23.52 -11.63 -17.96
N ALA A 305 22.65 -12.34 -17.26
CA ALA A 305 21.23 -11.97 -17.15
C ALA A 305 21.03 -10.68 -16.33
N TYR A 306 21.87 -10.46 -15.31
CA TYR A 306 21.78 -9.32 -14.39
C TYR A 306 23.14 -8.60 -14.26
N PRO A 307 23.57 -7.84 -15.26
CA PRO A 307 24.80 -7.07 -15.18
C PRO A 307 24.76 -6.03 -14.06
N THR A 308 25.90 -5.63 -13.54
CA THR A 308 26.03 -4.78 -12.34
C THR A 308 25.25 -3.47 -12.42
N GLU A 309 25.19 -2.88 -13.60
CA GLU A 309 24.57 -1.57 -13.89
C GLU A 309 23.06 -1.56 -13.68
N VAL A 310 22.40 -2.72 -13.73
CA VAL A 310 20.93 -2.78 -13.57
C VAL A 310 20.49 -2.66 -12.11
N PHE A 311 21.39 -2.90 -11.14
CA PHE A 311 21.01 -2.95 -9.73
C PHE A 311 20.71 -1.57 -9.13
N GLY A 312 21.43 -0.52 -9.53
CA GLY A 312 21.13 0.84 -9.11
C GLY A 312 19.71 1.28 -9.49
N PRO A 313 19.36 1.26 -10.78
CA PRO A 313 18.02 1.61 -11.24
C PRO A 313 16.91 0.73 -10.64
N VAL A 314 17.10 -0.58 -10.53
CA VAL A 314 16.06 -1.46 -9.97
C VAL A 314 15.87 -1.23 -8.47
N TYR A 315 16.95 -1.07 -7.70
CA TYR A 315 16.85 -0.76 -6.29
C TYR A 315 16.19 0.59 -6.04
N GLY A 316 16.41 1.55 -6.93
CA GLY A 316 15.74 2.86 -6.90
C GLY A 316 14.21 2.76 -6.94
N GLN A 317 13.62 1.70 -7.51
CA GLN A 317 12.17 1.47 -7.51
C GLN A 317 11.60 1.25 -6.09
N ARG A 318 12.41 0.86 -5.12
CA ARG A 318 12.01 0.72 -3.70
C ARG A 318 11.37 2.00 -3.15
N TRP A 319 11.80 3.19 -3.62
CA TRP A 319 11.18 4.46 -3.24
C TRP A 319 9.68 4.55 -3.55
N GLY A 320 9.18 3.69 -4.41
CA GLY A 320 7.74 3.51 -4.64
C GLY A 320 6.97 3.19 -3.36
N GLN A 321 7.57 2.41 -2.45
CA GLN A 321 6.99 2.08 -1.14
C GLN A 321 6.88 3.32 -0.23
N GLU A 322 7.92 4.13 -0.14
CA GLU A 322 7.89 5.38 0.64
C GLU A 322 6.83 6.35 0.09
N THR A 323 6.75 6.46 -1.24
CA THR A 323 5.73 7.25 -1.93
C THR A 323 4.31 6.70 -1.64
N TYR A 324 4.16 5.38 -1.60
CA TYR A 324 2.90 4.73 -1.25
C TYR A 324 2.43 5.10 0.16
N TYR A 325 3.29 5.00 1.18
CA TYR A 325 2.95 5.46 2.53
C TYR A 325 2.64 6.95 2.58
N GLY A 326 3.37 7.77 1.81
CA GLY A 326 3.07 9.19 1.65
C GLY A 326 1.66 9.45 1.10
N ARG A 327 1.19 8.62 0.16
CA ARG A 327 -0.20 8.67 -0.35
C ARG A 327 -1.22 8.22 0.68
N LEU A 328 -0.99 7.08 1.34
CA LEU A 328 -1.89 6.57 2.37
C LEU A 328 -2.09 7.57 3.51
N LYS A 329 -1.00 8.12 4.04
CA LYS A 329 -1.05 9.06 5.18
C LYS A 329 -1.45 10.47 4.79
N GLY A 330 -0.99 10.96 3.64
CA GLY A 330 -1.15 12.36 3.26
C GLY A 330 -2.32 12.66 2.34
N ARG A 331 -2.82 11.67 1.57
CA ARG A 331 -3.92 11.86 0.60
C ARG A 331 -5.17 11.07 0.96
N LEU A 332 -5.00 9.89 1.52
CA LEU A 332 -6.09 9.04 1.98
C LEU A 332 -6.34 9.17 3.49
N ASP A 333 -5.54 10.00 4.17
CA ASP A 333 -5.67 10.27 5.60
C ASP A 333 -5.82 8.98 6.41
N LEU A 334 -4.85 8.06 6.23
CA LEU A 334 -4.85 6.73 6.84
C LEU A 334 -5.09 6.79 8.37
N GLU A 335 -4.53 7.80 9.03
CA GLU A 335 -4.64 8.00 10.48
C GLU A 335 -5.97 8.63 10.91
N HIS A 336 -6.82 9.03 9.96
CA HIS A 336 -8.17 9.49 10.24
C HIS A 336 -9.13 8.30 10.25
N CYS A 337 -9.30 7.68 11.39
CA CYS A 337 -10.26 6.60 11.58
C CYS A 337 -11.63 7.17 11.93
N SER A 338 -12.68 6.62 11.32
CA SER A 338 -14.07 7.04 11.54
C SER A 338 -14.75 6.31 12.72
N GLY A 339 -14.02 5.44 13.43
CA GLY A 339 -14.46 4.72 14.62
C GLY A 339 -13.33 4.52 15.64
N GLN A 340 -13.70 4.11 16.86
CA GLN A 340 -12.80 3.97 18.00
C GLN A 340 -12.68 2.53 18.52
N THR A 341 -13.24 1.55 17.81
CA THR A 341 -13.09 0.13 18.12
C THR A 341 -12.00 -0.48 17.24
N VAL A 342 -11.42 -1.60 17.66
CA VAL A 342 -10.39 -2.34 16.90
C VAL A 342 -10.93 -2.67 15.51
N GLU A 343 -12.09 -3.28 15.42
CA GLU A 343 -12.74 -3.63 14.17
C GLU A 343 -12.97 -2.43 13.24
N ALA A 344 -13.41 -1.30 13.81
CA ALA A 344 -13.62 -0.10 13.01
C ALA A 344 -12.31 0.47 12.43
N VAL A 345 -11.23 0.40 13.18
CA VAL A 345 -9.91 0.81 12.72
C VAL A 345 -9.39 -0.12 11.62
N GLU A 346 -9.56 -1.44 11.78
CA GLU A 346 -9.20 -2.43 10.76
C GLU A 346 -10.02 -2.26 9.48
N GLN A 347 -11.33 -2.01 9.59
CA GLN A 347 -12.19 -1.70 8.45
C GLN A 347 -11.69 -0.45 7.71
N ASP A 348 -11.43 0.65 8.41
CA ASP A 348 -10.94 1.89 7.82
C ASP A 348 -9.55 1.71 7.18
N PHE A 349 -8.68 0.91 7.80
CA PHE A 349 -7.37 0.57 7.28
C PHE A 349 -7.45 -0.20 5.96
N HIS A 350 -8.16 -1.33 5.96
CA HIS A 350 -8.25 -2.18 4.76
C HIS A 350 -9.07 -1.52 3.65
N ALA A 351 -10.13 -0.76 3.97
CA ALA A 351 -10.85 0.06 2.99
C ALA A 351 -9.94 1.10 2.32
N THR A 352 -9.01 1.71 3.10
CA THR A 352 -8.04 2.68 2.58
C THR A 352 -7.04 2.02 1.63
N VAL A 353 -6.54 0.83 1.96
CA VAL A 353 -5.64 0.04 1.10
C VAL A 353 -6.35 -0.35 -0.20
N LEU A 354 -7.57 -0.88 -0.10
CA LEU A 354 -8.38 -1.25 -1.26
C LEU A 354 -8.62 -0.04 -2.18
N LEU A 355 -9.04 1.09 -1.62
CA LEU A 355 -9.28 2.33 -2.39
C LEU A 355 -8.01 2.82 -3.11
N SER A 356 -6.85 2.73 -2.45
CA SER A 356 -5.56 3.07 -3.07
C SER A 356 -5.22 2.17 -4.25
N ASN A 357 -5.52 0.88 -4.16
CA ASN A 357 -5.30 -0.07 -5.24
C ASN A 357 -6.27 0.13 -6.40
N VAL A 358 -7.55 0.35 -6.10
CA VAL A 358 -8.57 0.73 -7.10
C VAL A 358 -8.13 1.97 -7.88
N GLU A 359 -7.69 3.01 -7.16
CA GLU A 359 -7.18 4.25 -7.78
C GLU A 359 -6.00 3.97 -8.72
N SER A 360 -5.06 3.11 -8.33
CA SER A 360 -3.90 2.78 -9.16
C SER A 360 -4.28 2.16 -10.51
N ILE A 361 -5.35 1.37 -10.55
CA ILE A 361 -5.85 0.77 -11.79
C ILE A 361 -6.65 1.77 -12.61
N LEU A 362 -7.55 2.53 -11.98
CA LEU A 362 -8.41 3.50 -12.68
C LEU A 362 -7.63 4.65 -13.31
N VAL A 363 -6.50 5.02 -12.72
CA VAL A 363 -5.62 6.06 -13.27
C VAL A 363 -4.81 5.56 -14.48
N GLY A 364 -4.63 4.25 -14.64
CA GLY A 364 -3.78 3.66 -15.67
C GLY A 364 -4.01 4.20 -17.10
N PRO A 365 -5.25 4.25 -17.60
CA PRO A 365 -5.54 4.78 -18.94
C PRO A 365 -5.13 6.25 -19.12
N ALA A 366 -5.49 7.11 -18.16
CA ALA A 366 -5.13 8.53 -18.19
C ALA A 366 -3.61 8.74 -18.06
N GLN A 367 -2.95 7.98 -17.19
CA GLN A 367 -1.50 8.04 -17.01
C GLN A 367 -0.75 7.69 -18.29
N ALA A 368 -1.20 6.68 -19.03
CA ALA A 368 -0.60 6.31 -20.30
C ALA A 368 -0.70 7.45 -21.33
N GLN A 369 -1.85 8.15 -21.38
CA GLN A 369 -2.07 9.28 -22.28
C GLN A 369 -1.24 10.51 -21.89
N VAL A 370 -1.22 10.85 -20.58
CA VAL A 370 -0.42 11.98 -20.07
C VAL A 370 1.07 11.74 -20.35
N ALA A 371 1.56 10.52 -20.12
CA ALA A 371 2.95 10.16 -20.41
C ALA A 371 3.30 10.31 -21.90
N GLU A 372 2.38 9.87 -22.78
CA GLU A 372 2.56 10.00 -24.24
C GLU A 372 2.58 11.46 -24.68
N GLN A 373 1.63 12.27 -24.21
CA GLN A 373 1.50 13.70 -24.56
C GLN A 373 2.69 14.55 -24.07
N THR A 374 3.40 14.06 -23.06
CA THR A 374 4.48 14.81 -22.41
C THR A 374 5.87 14.17 -22.58
N ALA A 375 5.98 13.10 -23.38
CA ALA A 375 7.24 12.36 -23.56
C ALA A 375 8.40 13.19 -24.11
N GLY A 376 8.11 14.22 -24.93
CA GLY A 376 9.12 15.13 -25.49
C GLY A 376 9.41 16.37 -24.64
N ARG A 377 8.79 16.54 -23.48
CA ARG A 377 9.00 17.70 -22.62
C ARG A 377 10.21 17.49 -21.73
N GLN A 378 10.92 18.58 -21.43
CA GLN A 378 12.02 18.58 -20.45
C GLN A 378 11.59 18.04 -19.07
N GLN A 379 10.34 18.29 -18.70
CA GLN A 379 9.70 17.73 -17.53
C GLN A 379 8.45 16.94 -17.96
N PRO A 380 8.54 15.61 -18.01
CA PRO A 380 7.35 14.78 -18.27
C PRO A 380 6.32 14.97 -17.17
N ALA A 381 5.07 14.67 -17.47
CA ALA A 381 4.00 14.81 -16.51
C ALA A 381 3.39 13.46 -16.12
N GLN A 382 2.72 13.47 -14.97
CA GLN A 382 1.94 12.36 -14.45
C GLN A 382 0.58 12.85 -13.97
N VAL A 383 -0.37 11.93 -13.82
CA VAL A 383 -1.66 12.24 -13.23
C VAL A 383 -1.50 12.74 -11.79
N ASN A 384 -2.21 13.80 -11.45
CA ASN A 384 -2.25 14.33 -10.09
C ASN A 384 -3.05 13.42 -9.17
N ARG A 385 -2.35 12.67 -8.31
CA ARG A 385 -2.97 11.71 -7.38
C ARG A 385 -3.90 12.35 -6.34
N ALA A 386 -3.78 13.63 -6.05
CA ALA A 386 -4.75 14.32 -5.19
C ALA A 386 -6.09 14.50 -5.92
N VAL A 387 -6.04 14.82 -7.21
CA VAL A 387 -7.24 14.97 -8.05
C VAL A 387 -7.90 13.62 -8.29
N SER A 388 -7.13 12.59 -8.65
CA SER A 388 -7.70 11.27 -8.93
C SER A 388 -8.40 10.66 -7.71
N LEU A 389 -7.78 10.70 -6.54
CA LEU A 389 -8.38 10.19 -5.31
C LEU A 389 -9.64 10.95 -4.91
N HIS A 390 -9.64 12.29 -5.04
CA HIS A 390 -10.83 13.09 -4.78
C HIS A 390 -11.97 12.76 -5.76
N ALA A 391 -11.68 12.72 -7.06
CA ALA A 391 -12.65 12.43 -8.08
C ALA A 391 -13.26 11.02 -7.94
N ILE A 392 -12.43 10.01 -7.63
CA ILE A 392 -12.92 8.64 -7.39
C ILE A 392 -13.85 8.60 -6.18
N LYS A 393 -13.47 9.21 -5.06
CA LYS A 393 -14.33 9.27 -3.87
C LYS A 393 -15.67 9.96 -4.17
N TYR A 394 -15.64 11.06 -4.92
CA TYR A 394 -16.83 11.79 -5.30
C TYR A 394 -17.78 10.97 -6.20
N ARG A 395 -17.22 10.15 -7.11
CA ARG A 395 -17.96 9.30 -8.04
C ARG A 395 -18.11 7.84 -7.58
N LEU A 396 -17.73 7.53 -6.33
CA LEU A 396 -17.67 6.14 -5.84
C LEU A 396 -19.03 5.44 -5.90
N ILE A 397 -20.10 6.15 -5.53
CA ILE A 397 -21.46 5.60 -5.56
C ILE A 397 -21.83 5.25 -7.02
N ASP A 398 -21.62 6.16 -7.97
CA ASP A 398 -21.88 5.90 -9.39
C ASP A 398 -21.02 4.77 -9.95
N LEU A 399 -19.75 4.70 -9.52
CA LEU A 399 -18.83 3.62 -9.91
C LEU A 399 -19.29 2.25 -9.41
N LEU A 400 -19.73 2.16 -8.16
CA LEU A 400 -19.99 0.86 -7.49
C LEU A 400 -21.48 0.50 -7.42
N THR A 401 -22.38 1.36 -7.95
CA THR A 401 -23.79 1.05 -8.16
C THR A 401 -24.11 1.01 -9.65
N SER A 402 -25.25 0.40 -10.02
CA SER A 402 -25.68 0.33 -11.43
C SER A 402 -26.47 1.55 -11.88
N ARG A 403 -26.41 2.68 -11.18
CA ARG A 403 -27.16 3.91 -11.51
C ARG A 403 -26.68 4.58 -12.79
N VAL A 404 -25.38 4.61 -12.96
CA VAL A 404 -24.73 5.16 -14.15
C VAL A 404 -23.91 4.05 -14.79
N PRO A 405 -23.94 3.88 -16.11
CA PRO A 405 -23.08 2.90 -16.78
C PRO A 405 -21.61 3.15 -16.46
N ALA A 406 -20.89 2.10 -16.02
CA ALA A 406 -19.48 2.22 -15.63
C ALA A 406 -18.59 2.85 -16.71
N PRO A 407 -18.75 2.54 -18.03
CA PRO A 407 -17.97 3.19 -19.07
C PRO A 407 -18.09 4.71 -19.10
N VAL A 408 -19.30 5.23 -18.83
CA VAL A 408 -19.57 6.68 -18.81
C VAL A 408 -18.81 7.34 -17.65
N VAL A 409 -18.89 6.76 -16.44
CA VAL A 409 -18.18 7.29 -15.26
C VAL A 409 -16.67 7.21 -15.46
N LEU A 410 -16.15 6.10 -15.99
CA LEU A 410 -14.73 5.93 -16.27
C LEU A 410 -14.21 6.92 -17.31
N ALA A 411 -14.99 7.22 -18.36
CA ALA A 411 -14.63 8.22 -19.35
C ALA A 411 -14.48 9.61 -18.71
N GLN A 412 -15.48 10.05 -17.93
CA GLN A 412 -15.43 11.33 -17.20
C GLN A 412 -14.26 11.42 -16.24
N LEU A 413 -13.99 10.36 -15.47
CA LEU A 413 -12.82 10.31 -14.58
C LEU A 413 -11.51 10.42 -15.37
N THR A 414 -11.40 9.73 -16.49
CA THR A 414 -10.22 9.78 -17.35
C THR A 414 -9.97 11.20 -17.86
N GLU A 415 -11.00 11.91 -18.30
CA GLU A 415 -10.91 13.32 -18.71
C GLU A 415 -10.43 14.22 -17.56
N TRP A 416 -10.97 14.06 -16.34
CA TRP A 416 -10.53 14.83 -15.18
C TRP A 416 -9.07 14.58 -14.82
N PHE A 417 -8.62 13.34 -14.93
CA PHE A 417 -7.23 12.98 -14.64
C PHE A 417 -6.27 13.57 -15.67
N GLN A 418 -6.67 13.63 -16.94
CA GLN A 418 -5.87 14.22 -18.02
C GLN A 418 -5.81 15.74 -17.97
N ALA A 419 -6.90 16.38 -17.55
CA ALA A 419 -6.97 17.84 -17.45
C ALA A 419 -6.09 18.43 -16.35
N ASN A 420 -5.65 17.61 -15.38
CA ASN A 420 -4.93 18.08 -14.20
C ASN A 420 -3.60 17.34 -13.98
N PRO A 421 -2.67 17.32 -14.95
CA PRO A 421 -1.37 16.65 -14.77
C PRO A 421 -0.45 17.48 -13.88
N VAL A 422 0.53 16.81 -13.26
CA VAL A 422 1.63 17.42 -12.51
C VAL A 422 2.96 17.06 -13.13
N SER A 423 3.86 18.02 -13.24
CA SER A 423 5.21 17.81 -13.79
C SER A 423 6.04 16.91 -12.84
N VAL A 424 6.72 15.96 -13.42
CA VAL A 424 7.75 15.15 -12.74
C VAL A 424 9.09 15.86 -12.97
N ARG A 425 9.82 16.13 -11.91
CA ARG A 425 11.18 16.70 -11.97
C ARG A 425 12.18 15.58 -11.73
N PRO A 426 12.76 14.99 -12.80
CA PRO A 426 13.78 13.95 -12.65
C PRO A 426 14.97 14.49 -11.86
N GLY A 427 15.55 13.67 -10.99
CA GLY A 427 16.74 14.03 -10.23
C GLY A 427 16.54 15.03 -9.09
N ARG A 428 15.29 15.46 -8.78
CA ARG A 428 15.05 16.32 -7.62
C ARG A 428 15.31 15.55 -6.33
N THR A 429 16.46 15.81 -5.71
CA THR A 429 16.77 15.39 -4.35
C THR A 429 16.36 16.48 -3.37
N VAL A 430 15.47 16.17 -2.44
CA VAL A 430 15.17 17.07 -1.32
C VAL A 430 16.04 16.63 -0.14
N PRO A 431 16.92 17.47 0.39
CA PRO A 431 17.72 17.11 1.56
C PRO A 431 16.77 16.72 2.70
N ARG A 432 16.99 15.53 3.28
CA ARG A 432 16.24 15.10 4.47
C ARG A 432 16.56 16.08 5.59
N ARG A 433 15.65 16.99 5.93
CA ARG A 433 15.74 17.74 7.17
C ARG A 433 15.59 16.74 8.31
N LYS A 434 16.69 16.41 8.97
CA LYS A 434 16.65 15.72 10.26
C LYS A 434 15.97 16.69 11.22
N SER A 435 14.68 16.51 11.47
CA SER A 435 14.01 17.21 12.56
C SER A 435 14.60 16.65 13.86
N SER A 436 15.26 17.49 14.62
CA SER A 436 15.76 17.15 15.96
C SER A 436 14.65 17.06 17.02
N ALA A 437 13.44 17.47 16.66
CA ALA A 437 12.27 17.36 17.54
C ALA A 437 11.39 16.17 17.09
N PRO A 438 10.92 15.31 18.02
CA PRO A 438 9.87 14.37 17.72
C PRO A 438 8.68 15.15 17.18
N HIS A 439 8.22 14.81 15.98
CA HIS A 439 7.05 15.44 15.39
C HIS A 439 5.83 15.10 16.23
N SER A 440 5.49 15.94 17.19
CA SER A 440 4.20 15.92 17.87
C SER A 440 3.14 16.40 16.87
N TYR A 441 2.73 15.54 15.97
CA TYR A 441 1.54 15.78 15.18
C TYR A 441 0.33 15.57 16.10
N HIS A 442 -0.21 16.66 16.65
CA HIS A 442 -1.49 16.61 17.33
C HIS A 442 -2.56 16.13 16.33
N TYR A 443 -3.16 14.98 16.59
CA TYR A 443 -4.32 14.46 15.86
C TYR A 443 -5.39 15.55 15.68
N GLN A 444 -5.65 16.32 16.74
CA GLN A 444 -6.57 17.45 16.72
C GLN A 444 -6.17 18.63 15.82
N ARG A 445 -4.89 18.83 15.52
CA ARG A 445 -4.46 19.92 14.64
C ARG A 445 -4.80 19.70 13.19
N ARG A 446 -4.78 18.45 12.69
CA ARG A 446 -5.24 18.11 11.34
C ARG A 446 -6.76 18.24 11.20
N VAL A 447 -7.52 17.79 12.20
CA VAL A 447 -8.98 17.91 12.22
C VAL A 447 -9.41 19.39 12.27
N ARG A 448 -8.75 20.23 13.09
CA ARG A 448 -9.08 21.67 13.17
C ARG A 448 -8.74 22.48 11.92
N LYS A 449 -7.74 22.07 11.12
CA LYS A 449 -7.42 22.76 9.85
C LYS A 449 -8.37 22.41 8.70
N LEU A 450 -9.18 21.38 8.83
CA LEU A 450 -10.11 20.91 7.79
C LEU A 450 -11.60 21.27 8.09
N VAL A 451 -11.86 21.96 9.17
CA VAL A 451 -13.22 22.41 9.58
C VAL A 451 -13.53 23.83 9.13
N PHE A 452 -12.63 24.48 8.34
CA PHE A 452 -12.88 25.76 7.70
C PHE A 452 -12.73 25.67 6.20
#